data_a8239bf19eb47edfff987bf0f1c28059
#
_entry.id   a8239bf19eb47edfff987bf0f1c28059
#
_cell.length_a   1.000
_cell.length_b   1.000
_cell.length_c   1.000
_cell.angle_alpha   90.00
_cell.angle_beta   90.00
_cell.angle_gamma   90.00
#
_symmetry.space_group_name_H-M   'P 1'
#
loop_
_entity.id
_entity.type
_entity.pdbx_description
1 polymer ?
#
loop_
_entity_poly.entity_id
_entity_poly.type
_entity_poly.pdbx_seq_one_letter_code
_entity_poly.pdbx_strand_id
1 'polypeptide(L)'
;MSYVTGALSANTSVIGAGAVQAWVRSSTRNVDLQVTISEVRPDGKETFVQGGWLRANERKLDARKSTLLEPVLSLRARDVSPMPRKRFVKLTIPLYYQGHVYRAGSRIRVTISAPNGDQPIWSFSETQPKKTAAVSIAYSKRRPSRLILPVVPGVNVPTGLPPCPGLRGEPCRDYQPFVNRT
;
A
#
# COMPACT_ATOMS: atom_id res chain seq x y z
N MET A 1 -10.66 0.31 0.29
CA MET A 1 -10.68 0.08 -1.18
C MET A 1 -9.57 -0.90 -1.52
N SER A 2 -9.82 -1.81 -2.46
CA SER A 2 -8.85 -2.86 -2.81
C SER A 2 -8.73 -2.99 -4.33
N TYR A 3 -7.52 -3.23 -4.81
CA TYR A 3 -7.17 -3.41 -6.22
C TYR A 3 -6.30 -4.66 -6.34
N VAL A 4 -6.54 -5.46 -7.38
CA VAL A 4 -5.82 -6.72 -7.61
C VAL A 4 -5.32 -6.74 -9.05
N THR A 5 -4.07 -7.14 -9.25
CA THR A 5 -3.49 -7.33 -10.60
C THR A 5 -4.06 -8.56 -11.29
N GLY A 6 -3.79 -8.71 -12.58
CA GLY A 6 -3.84 -10.01 -13.24
C GLY A 6 -2.85 -10.99 -12.59
N ALA A 7 -2.98 -12.28 -12.92
CA ALA A 7 -2.00 -13.28 -12.52
C ALA A 7 -0.64 -12.98 -13.15
N LEU A 8 0.42 -13.09 -12.35
CA LEU A 8 1.79 -12.92 -12.80
C LEU A 8 2.20 -14.12 -13.67
N SER A 9 2.81 -13.85 -14.80
CA SER A 9 3.27 -14.89 -15.74
C SER A 9 4.55 -15.59 -15.28
N ALA A 10 5.32 -14.98 -14.38
CA ALA A 10 6.57 -15.50 -13.87
C ALA A 10 6.78 -15.09 -12.41
N ASN A 11 7.71 -15.77 -11.74
CA ASN A 11 8.18 -15.35 -10.41
C ASN A 11 8.69 -13.91 -10.48
N THR A 12 8.22 -13.08 -9.57
CA THR A 12 8.57 -11.65 -9.52
C THR A 12 9.18 -11.33 -8.17
N SER A 13 10.49 -11.12 -8.17
CA SER A 13 11.25 -10.78 -6.96
C SER A 13 11.20 -9.27 -6.73
N VAL A 14 10.80 -8.86 -5.53
CA VAL A 14 10.74 -7.46 -5.08
C VAL A 14 11.66 -7.31 -3.88
N ILE A 15 12.68 -6.45 -4.00
CA ILE A 15 13.66 -6.20 -2.92
C ILE A 15 13.84 -4.70 -2.76
N GLY A 16 13.45 -4.15 -1.61
CA GLY A 16 13.52 -2.73 -1.31
C GLY A 16 12.20 -2.17 -0.82
N ALA A 17 12.04 -0.84 -0.85
CA ALA A 17 10.84 -0.17 -0.36
C ALA A 17 9.70 -0.16 -1.40
N GLY A 18 9.59 0.90 -2.14
CA GLY A 18 8.48 1.15 -3.06
C GLY A 18 7.48 2.17 -2.52
N ALA A 19 6.40 2.39 -3.25
CA ALA A 19 5.38 3.35 -2.86
C ALA A 19 4.02 3.07 -3.49
N VAL A 20 2.96 3.57 -2.86
CA VAL A 20 1.67 3.78 -3.51
C VAL A 20 1.49 5.27 -3.77
N GLN A 21 1.37 5.65 -5.04
CA GLN A 21 0.95 6.98 -5.45
C GLN A 21 -0.55 6.97 -5.72
N ALA A 22 -1.32 7.66 -4.90
CA ALA A 22 -2.76 7.72 -5.02
C ALA A 22 -3.27 9.16 -5.16
N TRP A 23 -4.22 9.39 -6.05
CA TRP A 23 -4.97 10.64 -6.09
C TRP A 23 -6.16 10.53 -5.14
N VAL A 24 -6.09 11.27 -4.04
CA VAL A 24 -7.03 11.18 -2.93
C VAL A 24 -7.77 12.48 -2.73
N ARG A 25 -9.07 12.39 -2.48
CA ARG A 25 -9.93 13.47 -2.02
C ARG A 25 -10.57 13.04 -0.71
N SER A 26 -10.52 13.91 0.30
CA SER A 26 -11.16 13.68 1.59
C SER A 26 -12.23 14.75 1.87
N SER A 27 -13.27 14.37 2.61
CA SER A 27 -14.25 15.30 3.18
C SER A 27 -13.69 16.08 4.37
N THR A 28 -12.61 15.61 4.98
CA THR A 28 -11.91 16.23 6.11
C THR A 28 -10.60 16.89 5.67
N ARG A 29 -10.07 17.78 6.52
CA ARG A 29 -8.81 18.48 6.24
C ARG A 29 -7.57 17.62 6.49
N ASN A 30 -7.74 16.50 7.12
CA ASN A 30 -6.73 15.45 7.29
C ASN A 30 -7.40 14.08 7.29
N VAL A 31 -6.65 13.07 6.91
CA VAL A 31 -7.03 11.65 6.97
C VAL A 31 -5.77 10.83 7.10
N ASP A 32 -5.81 9.81 7.93
CA ASP A 32 -4.76 8.83 8.07
C ASP A 32 -5.07 7.64 7.15
N LEU A 33 -4.09 7.23 6.37
CA LEU A 33 -4.22 6.16 5.39
C LEU A 33 -3.18 5.08 5.67
N GLN A 34 -3.62 3.84 5.56
CA GLN A 34 -2.78 2.65 5.54
C GLN A 34 -2.87 2.01 4.16
N VAL A 35 -1.73 1.58 3.66
CA VAL A 35 -1.62 0.67 2.51
C VAL A 35 -1.20 -0.69 3.01
N THR A 36 -1.87 -1.72 2.56
CA THR A 36 -1.48 -3.12 2.75
C THR A 36 -1.22 -3.74 1.39
N ILE A 37 -0.06 -4.32 1.23
CA ILE A 37 0.30 -5.14 0.07
C ILE A 37 0.19 -6.59 0.49
N SER A 38 -0.57 -7.36 -0.26
CA SER A 38 -0.70 -8.82 -0.06
C SER A 38 -0.49 -9.58 -1.36
N GLU A 39 -0.08 -10.83 -1.22
CA GLU A 39 -0.03 -11.80 -2.30
C GLU A 39 -1.28 -12.65 -2.26
N VAL A 40 -2.05 -12.62 -3.34
CA VAL A 40 -3.10 -13.59 -3.61
C VAL A 40 -2.46 -14.75 -4.36
N ARG A 41 -2.31 -15.86 -3.68
CA ARG A 41 -1.52 -17.03 -4.10
C ARG A 41 -2.31 -17.94 -5.05
N PRO A 42 -1.63 -18.76 -5.86
CA PRO A 42 -2.32 -19.73 -6.75
C PRO A 42 -3.15 -20.77 -6.00
N ASP A 43 -2.80 -21.05 -4.73
CA ASP A 43 -3.51 -22.00 -3.87
C ASP A 43 -4.77 -21.41 -3.19
N GLY A 44 -5.19 -20.21 -3.59
CA GLY A 44 -6.37 -19.55 -3.05
C GLY A 44 -6.17 -18.86 -1.70
N LYS A 45 -4.96 -18.86 -1.16
CA LYS A 45 -4.62 -18.14 0.06
C LYS A 45 -4.20 -16.71 -0.23
N GLU A 46 -4.34 -15.84 0.77
CA GLU A 46 -3.83 -14.47 0.76
C GLU A 46 -2.89 -14.28 1.94
N THR A 47 -1.66 -13.83 1.67
CA THR A 47 -0.68 -13.55 2.71
C THR A 47 -0.26 -12.09 2.68
N PHE A 48 -0.05 -11.51 3.87
CA PHE A 48 0.52 -10.16 4.01
C PHE A 48 1.97 -10.15 3.49
N VAL A 49 2.32 -9.10 2.78
CA VAL A 49 3.70 -8.89 2.30
C VAL A 49 4.31 -7.67 2.97
N GLN A 50 3.70 -6.51 2.83
CA GLN A 50 4.21 -5.27 3.40
C GLN A 50 3.12 -4.21 3.50
N GLY A 51 3.41 -3.15 4.27
CA GLY A 51 2.53 -2.01 4.46
C GLY A 51 3.24 -0.68 4.39
N GLY A 52 2.44 0.38 4.48
CA GLY A 52 2.90 1.75 4.59
C GLY A 52 1.80 2.65 5.10
N TRP A 53 2.17 3.76 5.74
CA TRP A 53 1.23 4.68 6.35
C TRP A 53 1.52 6.12 5.94
N LEU A 54 0.46 6.92 5.87
CA LEU A 54 0.60 8.35 5.62
C LEU A 54 -0.51 9.13 6.33
N ARG A 55 -0.13 10.10 7.13
CA ARG A 55 -1.00 11.19 7.55
C ARG A 55 -1.06 12.24 6.45
N ALA A 56 -2.21 12.44 5.83
CA ALA A 56 -2.33 13.20 4.58
C ALA A 56 -1.91 14.66 4.67
N ASN A 57 -1.94 15.29 5.85
CA ASN A 57 -1.42 16.65 6.03
C ASN A 57 0.12 16.70 6.12
N GLU A 58 0.79 15.55 6.30
CA GLU A 58 2.25 15.39 6.36
C GLU A 58 2.83 14.82 5.06
N ARG A 59 2.09 14.92 3.96
CA ARG A 59 2.38 14.32 2.64
C ARG A 59 3.61 14.86 1.91
N LYS A 60 4.24 15.95 2.41
CA LYS A 60 5.38 16.55 1.74
C LYS A 60 6.60 15.63 1.80
N LEU A 61 7.18 15.36 0.65
CA LEU A 61 8.42 14.59 0.54
C LEU A 61 9.65 15.50 0.76
N ASP A 62 10.70 14.92 1.32
CA ASP A 62 12.04 15.50 1.28
C ASP A 62 12.66 15.22 -0.10
N ALA A 63 12.67 16.23 -0.96
CA ALA A 63 13.13 16.08 -2.34
C ALA A 63 14.61 15.69 -2.47
N ARG A 64 15.43 15.96 -1.47
CA ARG A 64 16.85 15.60 -1.48
C ARG A 64 17.11 14.14 -1.15
N LYS A 65 16.19 13.54 -0.37
CA LYS A 65 16.32 12.15 0.11
C LYS A 65 15.44 11.18 -0.67
N SER A 66 14.42 11.69 -1.38
CA SER A 66 13.45 10.84 -2.06
C SER A 66 13.90 10.41 -3.43
N THR A 67 13.64 9.15 -3.73
CA THR A 67 13.65 8.59 -5.09
C THR A 67 12.26 8.10 -5.47
N LEU A 68 12.09 7.62 -6.70
CA LEU A 68 10.83 7.00 -7.11
C LEU A 68 10.51 5.74 -6.31
N LEU A 69 11.53 4.94 -6.01
CA LEU A 69 11.41 3.66 -5.30
C LEU A 69 11.51 3.81 -3.78
N GLU A 70 12.02 4.94 -3.30
CA GLU A 70 12.21 5.21 -1.88
C GLU A 70 11.83 6.66 -1.56
N PRO A 71 10.54 6.98 -1.54
CA PRO A 71 10.09 8.31 -1.14
C PRO A 71 10.24 8.49 0.37
N VAL A 72 10.79 9.63 0.78
CA VAL A 72 11.02 10.00 2.18
C VAL A 72 10.16 11.19 2.54
N LEU A 73 9.33 11.05 3.57
CA LEU A 73 8.51 12.15 4.09
C LEU A 73 9.39 13.18 4.80
N SER A 74 9.08 14.46 4.64
CA SER A 74 9.86 15.53 5.27
C SER A 74 9.72 15.55 6.79
N LEU A 75 8.55 15.21 7.31
CA LEU A 75 8.17 15.16 8.73
C LEU A 75 8.51 16.45 9.51
N ARG A 76 8.62 17.59 8.81
CA ARG A 76 8.90 18.90 9.43
C ARG A 76 7.59 19.63 9.71
N ALA A 77 7.44 20.20 10.90
CA ALA A 77 6.24 20.95 11.29
C ALA A 77 5.84 22.04 10.26
N ARG A 78 6.83 22.75 9.69
CA ARG A 78 6.60 23.78 8.66
C ARG A 78 6.05 23.22 7.32
N ASP A 79 6.14 21.96 7.10
CA ASP A 79 5.71 21.29 5.85
C ASP A 79 4.31 20.67 5.99
N VAL A 80 3.73 20.73 7.18
CA VAL A 80 2.35 20.28 7.43
C VAL A 80 1.37 21.18 6.67
N SER A 81 0.52 20.55 5.86
CA SER A 81 -0.44 21.27 5.02
C SER A 81 -1.77 20.53 4.95
N PRO A 82 -2.88 21.17 5.36
CA PRO A 82 -4.19 20.55 5.33
C PRO A 82 -4.57 20.06 3.92
N MET A 83 -5.38 19.03 3.85
CA MET A 83 -5.99 18.58 2.60
C MET A 83 -6.92 19.69 2.05
N PRO A 84 -6.80 20.04 0.75
CA PRO A 84 -7.70 21.00 0.13
C PRO A 84 -9.12 20.42 0.06
N ARG A 85 -10.11 21.26 0.33
CA ARG A 85 -11.51 20.83 0.29
C ARG A 85 -11.94 20.45 -1.13
N LYS A 86 -12.66 19.35 -1.28
CA LYS A 86 -13.30 18.89 -2.54
C LYS A 86 -12.34 18.71 -3.73
N ARG A 87 -11.02 18.68 -3.51
CA ARG A 87 -10.02 18.54 -4.57
C ARG A 87 -9.21 17.26 -4.38
N PHE A 88 -8.87 16.60 -5.48
CA PHE A 88 -7.92 15.50 -5.46
C PHE A 88 -6.50 16.01 -5.31
N VAL A 89 -5.75 15.36 -4.44
CA VAL A 89 -4.31 15.60 -4.22
C VAL A 89 -3.59 14.29 -4.46
N LYS A 90 -2.44 14.36 -5.10
CA LYS A 90 -1.55 13.22 -5.24
C LYS A 90 -0.84 13.00 -3.91
N LEU A 91 -1.06 11.85 -3.31
CA LEU A 91 -0.35 11.37 -2.13
C LEU A 91 0.65 10.30 -2.56
N THR A 92 1.85 10.34 -1.99
CA THR A 92 2.83 9.26 -2.12
C THR A 92 2.98 8.63 -0.74
N ILE A 93 2.55 7.39 -0.61
CA ILE A 93 2.60 6.61 0.63
C ILE A 93 3.81 5.70 0.53
N PRO A 94 4.90 5.96 1.29
CA PRO A 94 6.05 5.07 1.32
C PRO A 94 5.64 3.68 1.81
N LEU A 95 6.20 2.64 1.21
CA LEU A 95 6.13 1.29 1.74
C LEU A 95 7.38 1.02 2.55
N TYR A 96 7.28 0.15 3.55
CA TYR A 96 8.46 -0.35 4.24
C TYR A 96 9.25 -1.31 3.34
N TYR A 97 10.51 -1.52 3.67
CA TYR A 97 11.38 -2.44 2.96
C TYR A 97 10.85 -3.86 3.00
N GLN A 98 10.92 -4.54 1.88
CA GLN A 98 10.48 -5.91 1.70
C GLN A 98 11.51 -6.72 0.91
N GLY A 99 11.59 -8.01 1.19
CA GLY A 99 12.22 -9.02 0.36
C GLY A 99 11.20 -10.12 0.14
N HIS A 100 10.52 -10.10 -1.01
CA HIS A 100 9.44 -11.04 -1.30
C HIS A 100 9.47 -11.50 -2.76
N VAL A 101 9.16 -12.76 -2.98
CA VAL A 101 8.98 -13.31 -4.33
C VAL A 101 7.53 -13.70 -4.53
N TYR A 102 6.82 -12.92 -5.32
CA TYR A 102 5.52 -13.30 -5.82
C TYR A 102 5.69 -14.44 -6.83
N ARG A 103 5.03 -15.57 -6.61
CA ARG A 103 5.16 -16.73 -7.49
C ARG A 103 4.36 -16.55 -8.79
N ALA A 104 4.77 -17.27 -9.83
CA ALA A 104 3.97 -17.37 -11.05
C ALA A 104 2.55 -17.82 -10.70
N GLY A 105 1.55 -17.20 -11.33
CA GLY A 105 0.13 -17.40 -11.02
C GLY A 105 -0.42 -16.58 -9.85
N SER A 106 0.45 -16.03 -8.98
CA SER A 106 0.03 -15.11 -7.91
C SER A 106 -0.46 -13.78 -8.48
N ARG A 107 -1.23 -13.05 -7.65
CA ARG A 107 -1.66 -11.67 -7.94
C ARG A 107 -1.21 -10.77 -6.80
N ILE A 108 -0.91 -9.52 -7.11
CA ILE A 108 -0.59 -8.50 -6.11
C ILE A 108 -1.87 -7.76 -5.77
N ARG A 109 -2.22 -7.71 -4.49
CA ARG A 109 -3.34 -6.93 -3.99
C ARG A 109 -2.84 -5.71 -3.23
N VAL A 110 -3.44 -4.56 -3.53
CA VAL A 110 -3.23 -3.30 -2.80
C VAL A 110 -4.52 -2.94 -2.11
N THR A 111 -4.50 -2.84 -0.79
CA THR A 111 -5.63 -2.35 -0.01
C THR A 111 -5.28 -1.00 0.60
N ILE A 112 -6.16 -0.01 0.44
CA ILE A 112 -6.07 1.30 1.08
C ILE A 112 -7.23 1.41 2.06
N SER A 113 -6.91 1.59 3.34
CA SER A 113 -7.85 1.62 4.46
C SER A 113 -7.52 2.75 5.44
N ALA A 114 -8.34 2.91 6.46
CA ALA A 114 -7.92 3.56 7.70
C ALA A 114 -6.84 2.69 8.36
N PRO A 115 -5.91 3.29 9.16
CA PRO A 115 -4.97 2.52 9.95
C PRO A 115 -5.66 1.58 10.95
N ASN A 116 -4.89 0.62 11.48
CA ASN A 116 -5.29 -0.42 12.43
C ASN A 116 -6.27 -1.47 11.88
N GLY A 117 -5.89 -2.70 11.97
CA GLY A 117 -6.73 -3.84 11.59
C GLY A 117 -5.99 -5.03 11.02
N ASP A 118 -4.85 -4.81 10.37
CA ASP A 118 -4.12 -5.91 9.73
C ASP A 118 -3.02 -6.52 10.62
N GLN A 119 -2.48 -5.73 11.57
CA GLN A 119 -1.37 -6.11 12.42
C GLN A 119 -1.69 -5.80 13.89
N PRO A 120 -2.07 -6.81 14.68
CA PRO A 120 -2.54 -6.58 16.06
C PRO A 120 -1.46 -6.07 17.01
N ILE A 121 -0.18 -6.26 16.68
CA ILE A 121 0.95 -5.80 17.50
C ILE A 121 1.32 -4.33 17.27
N TRP A 122 0.79 -3.69 16.22
CA TRP A 122 1.10 -2.30 15.87
C TRP A 122 -0.08 -1.41 16.18
N SER A 123 0.16 -0.43 17.04
CA SER A 123 -0.81 0.60 17.39
C SER A 123 -0.31 1.95 16.92
N PHE A 124 -1.16 2.67 16.19
CA PHE A 124 -0.87 4.01 15.69
C PHE A 124 -1.82 5.01 16.32
N SER A 125 -1.28 6.19 16.68
CA SER A 125 -2.12 7.31 17.08
C SER A 125 -2.83 7.87 15.85
N GLU A 126 -4.13 7.70 15.78
CA GLU A 126 -4.98 8.20 14.70
C GLU A 126 -5.49 9.59 14.98
N THR A 127 -5.69 10.37 13.92
CA THR A 127 -6.50 11.58 14.03
C THR A 127 -7.97 11.20 14.17
N GLN A 128 -8.59 11.65 15.26
CA GLN A 128 -10.02 11.43 15.51
C GLN A 128 -10.82 12.59 14.91
N PRO A 129 -11.32 12.48 13.67
CA PRO A 129 -12.16 13.52 13.11
C PRO A 129 -13.50 13.56 13.82
N LYS A 130 -14.05 14.75 14.05
CA LYS A 130 -15.40 14.94 14.66
C LYS A 130 -16.51 14.25 13.85
N LYS A 131 -16.27 13.96 12.57
CA LYS A 131 -17.20 13.27 11.67
C LYS A 131 -16.41 12.23 10.86
N THR A 132 -17.07 11.13 10.51
CA THR A 132 -16.50 10.12 9.62
C THR A 132 -15.98 10.75 8.33
N ALA A 133 -14.73 10.47 7.99
CA ALA A 133 -14.12 10.95 6.76
C ALA A 133 -14.60 10.12 5.57
N ALA A 134 -15.18 10.77 4.57
CA ALA A 134 -15.42 10.15 3.26
C ALA A 134 -14.15 10.35 2.40
N VAL A 135 -13.58 9.25 1.94
CA VAL A 135 -12.37 9.24 1.12
C VAL A 135 -12.68 8.69 -0.27
N SER A 136 -12.23 9.41 -1.30
CA SER A 136 -12.32 8.97 -2.70
C SER A 136 -10.91 8.82 -3.28
N ILE A 137 -10.69 7.75 -4.05
CA ILE A 137 -9.44 7.51 -4.78
C ILE A 137 -9.76 7.54 -6.26
N ALA A 138 -9.02 8.36 -7.02
CA ALA A 138 -9.15 8.41 -8.47
C ALA A 138 -8.12 7.48 -9.13
N TYR A 139 -8.55 6.81 -10.20
CA TYR A 139 -7.73 5.92 -11.03
C TYR A 139 -7.96 6.15 -12.53
N SER A 140 -8.29 7.37 -12.90
CA SER A 140 -8.52 7.76 -14.30
C SER A 140 -7.19 8.06 -15.04
N LYS A 141 -7.23 8.13 -16.37
CA LYS A 141 -6.07 8.54 -17.18
C LYS A 141 -5.48 9.89 -16.76
N ARG A 142 -6.31 10.85 -16.32
CA ARG A 142 -5.86 12.17 -15.84
C ARG A 142 -5.34 12.14 -14.41
N ARG A 143 -5.71 11.15 -13.62
CA ARG A 143 -5.33 10.98 -12.21
C ARG A 143 -4.99 9.51 -11.94
N PRO A 144 -3.89 9.01 -12.53
CA PRO A 144 -3.50 7.61 -12.37
C PRO A 144 -2.96 7.38 -10.95
N SER A 145 -3.61 6.47 -10.21
CA SER A 145 -3.05 5.90 -9.00
C SER A 145 -2.22 4.67 -9.37
N ARG A 146 -1.08 4.46 -8.69
CA ARG A 146 -0.06 3.48 -9.06
C ARG A 146 0.55 2.82 -7.84
N LEU A 147 0.83 1.52 -7.96
CA LEU A 147 1.79 0.81 -7.13
C LEU A 147 3.15 0.85 -7.84
N ILE A 148 4.19 1.19 -7.11
CA ILE A 148 5.58 1.25 -7.56
C ILE A 148 6.39 0.30 -6.70
N LEU A 149 7.01 -0.71 -7.32
CA LEU A 149 7.78 -1.75 -6.64
C LEU A 149 9.18 -1.88 -7.24
N PRO A 150 10.22 -2.10 -6.39
CA PRO A 150 11.58 -2.36 -6.84
C PRO A 150 11.73 -3.82 -7.29
N VAL A 151 11.35 -4.12 -8.52
CA VAL A 151 11.48 -5.46 -9.10
C VAL A 151 12.94 -5.73 -9.46
N VAL A 152 13.48 -6.86 -9.02
CA VAL A 152 14.82 -7.34 -9.35
C VAL A 152 14.68 -8.47 -10.37
N PRO A 153 15.06 -8.23 -11.64
CA PRO A 153 14.98 -9.26 -12.67
C PRO A 153 16.05 -10.33 -12.51
N GLY A 154 15.82 -11.51 -13.09
CA GLY A 154 16.82 -12.58 -13.18
C GLY A 154 17.10 -13.35 -11.89
N VAL A 155 16.33 -13.10 -10.83
CA VAL A 155 16.47 -13.87 -9.58
C VAL A 155 15.93 -15.27 -9.78
N ASN A 156 16.81 -16.27 -9.66
CA ASN A 156 16.39 -17.69 -9.66
C ASN A 156 15.79 -18.04 -8.27
N VAL A 157 14.60 -18.58 -8.27
CA VAL A 157 13.90 -19.00 -7.06
C VAL A 157 13.57 -20.49 -7.17
N PRO A 158 14.47 -21.36 -6.69
CA PRO A 158 14.36 -22.81 -6.87
C PRO A 158 13.29 -23.46 -5.98
N THR A 159 12.81 -22.73 -4.97
CA THR A 159 11.82 -23.27 -4.02
C THR A 159 10.40 -23.17 -4.56
N GLY A 160 9.56 -24.14 -4.20
CA GLY A 160 8.12 -24.09 -4.44
C GLY A 160 7.42 -22.99 -3.66
N LEU A 161 6.10 -23.00 -3.68
CA LEU A 161 5.28 -22.07 -2.91
C LEU A 161 5.54 -22.26 -1.41
N PRO A 162 5.91 -21.21 -0.66
CA PRO A 162 6.19 -21.34 0.78
C PRO A 162 4.93 -21.68 1.58
N PRO A 163 5.05 -22.19 2.82
CA PRO A 163 3.88 -22.41 3.66
C PRO A 163 3.13 -21.10 3.94
N CYS A 164 1.84 -21.21 4.26
CA CYS A 164 1.00 -20.10 4.64
C CYS A 164 0.20 -20.47 5.89
N PRO A 165 0.46 -19.85 7.05
CA PRO A 165 1.39 -18.73 7.28
C PRO A 165 2.86 -19.10 7.08
N GLY A 166 3.68 -18.10 6.75
CA GLY A 166 5.11 -18.27 6.61
C GLY A 166 5.83 -18.45 7.95
N LEU A 167 7.16 -18.65 7.89
CA LEU A 167 8.00 -18.81 9.09
C LEU A 167 8.00 -17.60 10.03
N ARG A 168 7.69 -16.42 9.50
CA ARG A 168 7.61 -15.17 10.27
C ARG A 168 6.23 -14.94 10.89
N GLY A 169 5.28 -15.84 10.67
CA GLY A 169 3.92 -15.71 11.18
C GLY A 169 3.11 -14.60 10.53
N GLU A 170 3.45 -14.20 9.30
CA GLU A 170 2.64 -13.22 8.56
C GLU A 170 1.20 -13.73 8.43
N PRO A 171 0.20 -12.82 8.55
CA PRO A 171 -1.19 -13.20 8.39
C PRO A 171 -1.44 -13.94 7.07
N CYS A 172 -2.10 -15.09 7.18
CA CYS A 172 -2.50 -15.92 6.05
C CYS A 172 -3.98 -16.28 6.21
N ARG A 173 -4.75 -16.10 5.16
CA ARG A 173 -6.19 -16.35 5.15
C ARG A 173 -6.65 -16.88 3.80
N ASP A 174 -7.85 -17.38 3.71
CA ASP A 174 -8.51 -17.62 2.42
C ASP A 174 -8.75 -16.29 1.71
N TYR A 175 -8.42 -16.22 0.42
CA TYR A 175 -8.63 -15.03 -0.37
C TYR A 175 -10.12 -14.71 -0.50
N GLN A 176 -10.49 -13.50 -0.12
CA GLN A 176 -11.83 -12.97 -0.30
C GLN A 176 -11.78 -11.84 -1.33
N PRO A 177 -12.44 -12.00 -2.50
CA PRO A 177 -12.57 -10.93 -3.47
C PRO A 177 -13.26 -9.72 -2.83
N PHE A 178 -12.72 -8.53 -3.09
CA PHE A 178 -13.35 -7.29 -2.66
C PHE A 178 -14.52 -6.99 -3.61
N VAL A 179 -15.73 -7.05 -3.10
CA VAL A 179 -16.92 -6.63 -3.82
C VAL A 179 -17.15 -5.16 -3.53
N ASN A 180 -17.00 -4.31 -4.55
CA ASN A 180 -17.43 -2.91 -4.45
C ASN A 180 -18.94 -2.91 -4.21
N ARG A 181 -19.39 -2.49 -3.03
CA ARG A 181 -20.80 -2.14 -2.84
C ARG A 181 -21.03 -0.83 -3.58
N THR A 182 -21.72 -0.91 -4.69
CA THR A 182 -22.26 0.23 -5.44
C THR A 182 -23.27 0.99 -4.61
#